data_bd87495f9339b27a0d94f82190f8a8d7
#
_entry.id   bd87495f9339b27a0d94f82190f8a8d7
#
_cell.length_a   1.000
_cell.length_b   1.000
_cell.length_c   1.000
_cell.angle_alpha   90.00
_cell.angle_beta   90.00
_cell.angle_gamma   90.00
#
_symmetry.space_group_name_H-M   'P 1'
#
loop_
_entity.id
_entity.type
_entity.pdbx_description
1 polymer ?
#
loop_
_entity_poly.entity_id
_entity_poly.type
_entity_poly.pdbx_seq_one_letter_code
_entity_poly.pdbx_strand_id
1 'polypeptide(L)'
;MPKICYEVRGEYALFTNPMTKTGGDLHSYPVPTCSAVTGLTESIYWKPSIKWKPLRIRILNPIRYQSRSKLLPVYKTGGKDLGYYSYLRDVCYQIEVEMAWGSERYASDRNVAKHYESMLRWLRRGGKLPVHLGITECFAYVRPCLFGDGEGYYDAVDMDFGVMVHSRDFEKGVIRLAPYRMHQGVICFPDQEECITRTGRAGGD
;
A
#
# COMPACT_ATOMS: atom_id res chain seq x y z
N MET A 1 -7.28 16.24 -11.90
CA MET A 1 -5.85 16.35 -11.60
C MET A 1 -5.07 15.32 -12.42
N PRO A 2 -3.75 15.46 -12.64
CA PRO A 2 -2.99 14.49 -13.41
C PRO A 2 -2.95 13.14 -12.73
N LYS A 3 -3.05 12.08 -13.54
CA LYS A 3 -2.87 10.71 -13.12
C LYS A 3 -1.48 10.23 -13.47
N ILE A 4 -0.91 9.40 -12.63
CA ILE A 4 0.41 8.79 -12.84
C ILE A 4 0.26 7.30 -12.64
N CYS A 5 0.85 6.53 -13.55
CA CYS A 5 0.95 5.11 -13.42
C CYS A 5 2.40 4.68 -13.25
N TYR A 6 2.61 3.72 -12.35
CA TYR A 6 3.92 3.12 -12.14
C TYR A 6 3.78 1.64 -11.80
N GLU A 7 4.80 0.90 -12.17
CA GLU A 7 4.97 -0.49 -11.77
C GLU A 7 5.81 -0.55 -10.50
N VAL A 8 5.41 -1.41 -9.59
CA VAL A 8 6.20 -1.77 -8.40
C VAL A 8 6.34 -3.28 -8.33
N ARG A 9 7.57 -3.74 -8.07
CA ARG A 9 7.89 -5.15 -7.88
C ARG A 9 8.78 -5.36 -6.67
N GLY A 10 8.63 -6.51 -6.03
CA GLY A 10 9.46 -6.91 -4.91
C GLY A 10 9.49 -8.41 -4.73
N GLU A 11 10.58 -8.92 -4.18
CA GLU A 11 10.70 -10.34 -3.85
C GLU A 11 9.71 -10.74 -2.75
N TYR A 12 9.50 -9.82 -1.77
CA TYR A 12 8.56 -10.02 -0.67
C TYR A 12 7.70 -8.78 -0.45
N ALA A 13 6.47 -9.01 0.06
CA ALA A 13 5.61 -7.97 0.60
C ALA A 13 4.90 -8.46 1.87
N LEU A 14 4.66 -7.55 2.82
CA LEU A 14 3.88 -7.84 4.02
C LEU A 14 2.94 -6.67 4.32
N PHE A 15 1.72 -6.76 3.85
CA PHE A 15 0.64 -5.82 4.16
C PHE A 15 -0.12 -6.35 5.37
N THR A 16 0.35 -6.04 6.56
CA THR A 16 -0.13 -6.64 7.82
C THR A 16 -1.65 -6.58 7.95
N ASN A 17 -2.26 -7.76 8.08
CA ASN A 17 -3.66 -7.88 8.45
C ASN A 17 -3.78 -7.71 9.98
N PRO A 18 -4.45 -6.65 10.47
CA PRO A 18 -4.55 -6.41 11.91
C PRO A 18 -5.33 -7.51 12.66
N MET A 19 -6.20 -8.24 11.97
CA MET A 19 -6.98 -9.33 12.57
C MET A 19 -6.14 -10.56 12.90
N THR A 20 -5.00 -10.73 12.23
CA THR A 20 -4.09 -11.86 12.44
C THR A 20 -2.89 -11.51 13.31
N LYS A 21 -2.81 -10.27 13.79
CA LYS A 21 -1.71 -9.80 14.65
C LYS A 21 -1.90 -10.27 16.10
N THR A 22 -1.89 -11.57 16.31
CA THR A 22 -2.04 -12.18 17.63
C THR A 22 -0.81 -13.03 17.93
N GLY A 23 -0.25 -12.91 19.12
CA GLY A 23 0.86 -13.75 19.56
C GLY A 23 2.21 -13.48 18.88
N GLY A 24 2.39 -12.37 18.19
CA GLY A 24 3.65 -12.04 17.50
C GLY A 24 3.72 -12.50 16.04
N ASP A 25 2.77 -13.28 15.58
CA ASP A 25 2.66 -13.69 14.18
C ASP A 25 2.09 -12.59 13.31
N LEU A 26 2.60 -12.47 12.08
CA LEU A 26 2.11 -11.51 11.09
C LEU A 26 1.73 -12.24 9.79
N HIS A 27 0.53 -11.95 9.32
CA HIS A 27 0.05 -12.45 8.04
C HIS A 27 -0.24 -11.27 7.10
N SER A 28 0.23 -11.36 5.86
CA SER A 28 -0.07 -10.36 4.85
C SER A 28 -1.50 -10.49 4.34
N TYR A 29 -2.16 -9.35 4.10
CA TYR A 29 -3.28 -9.33 3.16
C TYR A 29 -2.82 -9.85 1.79
N PRO A 30 -3.71 -10.44 0.99
CA PRO A 30 -3.38 -10.94 -0.35
C PRO A 30 -3.00 -9.85 -1.34
N VAL A 31 -3.44 -8.63 -1.10
CA VAL A 31 -3.20 -7.46 -1.94
C VAL A 31 -2.93 -6.23 -1.07
N PRO A 32 -2.24 -5.20 -1.60
CA PRO A 32 -1.99 -3.99 -0.83
C PRO A 32 -3.30 -3.23 -0.56
N THR A 33 -3.40 -2.66 0.63
CA THR A 33 -4.49 -1.75 1.01
C THR A 33 -4.31 -0.37 0.38
N CYS A 34 -5.36 0.42 0.30
CA CYS A 34 -5.29 1.81 -0.19
C CYS A 34 -4.26 2.63 0.59
N SER A 35 -4.22 2.50 1.92
CA SER A 35 -3.22 3.18 2.76
C SER A 35 -1.80 2.71 2.49
N ALA A 36 -1.58 1.42 2.22
CA ALA A 36 -0.27 0.90 1.86
C ALA A 36 0.21 1.48 0.52
N VAL A 37 -0.67 1.57 -0.48
CA VAL A 37 -0.37 2.20 -1.77
C VAL A 37 -0.10 3.69 -1.61
N THR A 38 -0.84 4.40 -0.74
CA THR A 38 -0.59 5.81 -0.43
C THR A 38 0.81 6.00 0.12
N GLY A 39 1.18 5.26 1.18
CA GLY A 39 2.50 5.37 1.80
C GLY A 39 3.65 5.00 0.86
N LEU A 40 3.45 3.98 0.00
CA LEU A 40 4.39 3.61 -1.04
C LEU A 40 4.60 4.77 -2.05
N THR A 41 3.52 5.38 -2.52
CA THR A 41 3.57 6.51 -3.46
C THR A 41 4.25 7.73 -2.83
N GLU A 42 3.98 8.01 -1.56
CA GLU A 42 4.62 9.09 -0.80
C GLU A 42 6.13 8.86 -0.61
N SER A 43 6.56 7.62 -0.48
CA SER A 43 8.00 7.29 -0.45
C SER A 43 8.69 7.61 -1.77
N ILE A 44 7.99 7.47 -2.90
CA ILE A 44 8.51 7.85 -4.21
C ILE A 44 8.64 9.38 -4.30
N TYR A 45 7.59 10.11 -3.99
CA TYR A 45 7.60 11.57 -3.96
C TYR A 45 6.44 12.13 -3.13
N TRP A 46 6.78 12.96 -2.15
CA TRP A 46 5.81 13.66 -1.33
C TRP A 46 6.26 15.09 -1.00
N LYS A 47 5.29 15.97 -0.86
CA LYS A 47 5.39 17.34 -0.36
C LYS A 47 4.12 17.68 0.43
N PRO A 48 4.19 18.58 1.44
CA PRO A 48 2.99 18.98 2.20
C PRO A 48 1.90 19.65 1.35
N SER A 49 2.28 20.17 0.17
CA SER A 49 1.38 20.81 -0.80
C SER A 49 0.55 19.84 -1.63
N ILE A 50 0.89 18.54 -1.61
CA ILE A 50 0.23 17.50 -2.42
C ILE A 50 -0.21 16.31 -1.57
N LYS A 51 -1.23 15.60 -2.08
CA LYS A 51 -1.67 14.27 -1.62
C LYS A 51 -1.78 13.35 -2.81
N TRP A 52 -1.51 12.08 -2.57
CA TRP A 52 -1.73 11.03 -3.57
C TRP A 52 -2.99 10.25 -3.24
N LYS A 53 -3.90 10.16 -4.22
CA LYS A 53 -5.12 9.36 -4.14
C LYS A 53 -4.92 8.11 -5.00
N PRO A 54 -4.76 6.93 -4.41
CA PRO A 54 -4.80 5.68 -5.16
C PRO A 54 -6.15 5.53 -5.87
N LEU A 55 -6.14 5.22 -7.16
CA LEU A 55 -7.36 4.99 -7.94
C LEU A 55 -7.58 3.49 -8.13
N ARG A 56 -6.58 2.81 -8.64
CA ARG A 56 -6.66 1.38 -8.93
C ARG A 56 -5.29 0.71 -8.96
N ILE A 57 -5.31 -0.59 -8.78
CA ILE A 57 -4.14 -1.45 -8.85
C ILE A 57 -4.45 -2.65 -9.77
N ARG A 58 -3.50 -3.04 -10.62
CA ARG A 58 -3.55 -4.28 -11.39
C ARG A 58 -2.49 -5.24 -10.86
N ILE A 59 -2.89 -6.47 -10.62
CA ILE A 59 -2.04 -7.54 -10.07
C ILE A 59 -1.47 -8.34 -11.23
N LEU A 60 -0.15 -8.25 -11.44
CA LEU A 60 0.51 -8.90 -12.57
C LEU A 60 0.95 -10.32 -12.24
N ASN A 61 1.47 -10.56 -11.03
CA ASN A 61 1.99 -11.86 -10.63
C ASN A 61 0.98 -12.63 -9.77
N PRO A 62 1.03 -13.98 -9.77
CA PRO A 62 0.17 -14.79 -8.92
C PRO A 62 0.41 -14.52 -7.43
N ILE A 63 -0.68 -14.46 -6.67
CA ILE A 63 -0.65 -14.31 -5.21
C ILE A 63 -0.10 -15.59 -4.60
N ARG A 64 1.10 -15.53 -4.05
CA ARG A 64 1.77 -16.66 -3.40
C ARG A 64 2.27 -16.25 -2.04
N TYR A 65 2.12 -17.15 -1.06
CA TYR A 65 2.59 -16.94 0.30
C TYR A 65 3.85 -17.74 0.59
N GLN A 66 4.74 -17.14 1.37
CA GLN A 66 5.88 -17.82 1.96
C GLN A 66 5.96 -17.48 3.44
N SER A 67 5.90 -18.51 4.27
CA SER A 67 6.10 -18.35 5.72
C SER A 67 7.59 -18.36 6.06
N ARG A 68 7.99 -17.46 6.96
CA ARG A 68 9.34 -17.40 7.53
C ARG A 68 9.23 -17.21 9.04
N SER A 69 10.03 -17.93 9.79
CA SER A 69 10.17 -17.72 11.23
C SER A 69 11.16 -16.59 11.53
N LYS A 70 10.87 -15.83 12.57
CA LYS A 70 11.69 -14.74 13.08
C LYS A 70 11.81 -14.80 14.59
N LEU A 71 13.02 -14.70 15.12
CA LEU A 71 13.24 -14.61 16.55
C LEU A 71 12.87 -13.20 17.04
N LEU A 72 11.89 -13.13 17.91
CA LEU A 72 11.38 -11.90 18.50
C LEU A 72 11.90 -11.76 19.93
N PRO A 73 12.37 -10.58 20.37
CA PRO A 73 12.74 -10.34 21.74
C PRO A 73 11.50 -10.30 22.64
N VAL A 74 11.53 -11.04 23.74
CA VAL A 74 10.49 -11.00 24.79
C VAL A 74 10.96 -10.07 25.89
N TYR A 75 10.46 -8.82 25.86
CA TYR A 75 10.93 -7.77 26.78
C TYR A 75 10.70 -8.07 28.26
N LYS A 76 9.67 -8.85 28.61
CA LYS A 76 9.34 -9.18 30.01
C LYS A 76 10.29 -10.19 30.64
N THR A 77 10.86 -11.10 29.89
CA THR A 77 11.68 -12.20 30.39
C THR A 77 13.13 -12.15 29.90
N GLY A 78 13.45 -11.23 28.99
CA GLY A 78 14.77 -11.19 28.34
C GLY A 78 15.05 -12.34 27.39
N GLY A 79 14.05 -13.21 27.16
CA GLY A 79 14.15 -14.35 26.26
C GLY A 79 13.92 -14.00 24.79
N LYS A 80 13.90 -15.03 23.95
CA LYS A 80 13.52 -14.93 22.55
C LYS A 80 12.35 -15.87 22.30
N ASP A 81 11.37 -15.40 21.53
CA ASP A 81 10.24 -16.18 21.08
C ASP A 81 10.26 -16.29 19.56
N LEU A 82 9.60 -17.30 19.03
CA LEU A 82 9.57 -17.58 17.59
C LEU A 82 8.24 -17.09 17.02
N GLY A 83 8.27 -16.01 16.22
CA GLY A 83 7.11 -15.54 15.47
C GLY A 83 7.17 -16.04 14.02
N TYR A 84 5.99 -16.29 13.44
CA TYR A 84 5.85 -16.71 12.04
C TYR A 84 5.25 -15.59 11.20
N TYR A 85 5.96 -15.21 10.13
CA TYR A 85 5.56 -14.15 9.23
C TYR A 85 5.23 -14.75 7.87
N SER A 86 3.98 -14.56 7.43
CA SER A 86 3.52 -15.00 6.10
C SER A 86 3.60 -13.85 5.13
N TYR A 87 4.64 -13.85 4.32
CA TYR A 87 4.91 -12.87 3.28
C TYR A 87 4.20 -13.23 1.97
N LEU A 88 3.83 -12.24 1.19
CA LEU A 88 3.63 -12.42 -0.25
C LEU A 88 4.99 -12.51 -0.93
N ARG A 89 5.09 -13.35 -1.96
CA ARG A 89 6.33 -13.59 -2.70
C ARG A 89 6.20 -13.23 -4.17
N ASP A 90 7.30 -12.70 -4.73
CA ASP A 90 7.45 -12.35 -6.15
C ASP A 90 6.31 -11.45 -6.64
N VAL A 91 6.04 -10.37 -5.91
CA VAL A 91 4.92 -9.48 -6.21
C VAL A 91 5.26 -8.48 -7.32
N CYS A 92 4.27 -8.22 -8.18
CA CYS A 92 4.35 -7.18 -9.21
C CYS A 92 2.97 -6.54 -9.40
N TYR A 93 2.93 -5.21 -9.32
CA TYR A 93 1.70 -4.43 -9.43
C TYR A 93 1.90 -3.24 -10.36
N GLN A 94 0.86 -2.91 -11.14
CA GLN A 94 0.71 -1.59 -11.75
C GLN A 94 -0.25 -0.78 -10.89
N ILE A 95 0.16 0.43 -10.54
CA ILE A 95 -0.60 1.30 -9.64
C ILE A 95 -0.88 2.62 -10.35
N GLU A 96 -2.14 3.02 -10.39
CA GLU A 96 -2.57 4.32 -10.88
C GLU A 96 -2.99 5.19 -9.71
N VAL A 97 -2.39 6.37 -9.61
CA VAL A 97 -2.68 7.36 -8.58
C VAL A 97 -3.04 8.70 -9.21
N GLU A 98 -3.87 9.47 -8.53
CA GLU A 98 -4.18 10.84 -8.88
C GLU A 98 -3.53 11.81 -7.88
N MET A 99 -2.95 12.88 -8.40
CA MET A 99 -2.46 13.97 -7.56
C MET A 99 -3.63 14.82 -7.07
N ALA A 100 -3.65 15.17 -5.80
CA ALA A 100 -4.57 16.11 -5.20
C ALA A 100 -3.81 17.16 -4.39
N TRP A 101 -4.44 18.29 -4.09
CA TRP A 101 -3.82 19.29 -3.25
C TRP A 101 -3.86 18.89 -1.78
N GLY A 102 -2.75 19.13 -1.10
CA GLY A 102 -2.59 18.95 0.33
C GLY A 102 -3.11 20.16 1.13
N SER A 103 -2.44 20.45 2.23
CA SER A 103 -2.83 21.55 3.13
C SER A 103 -2.80 22.92 2.44
N GLU A 104 -3.82 23.75 2.73
CA GLU A 104 -3.92 25.13 2.26
C GLU A 104 -2.73 26.00 2.71
N ARG A 105 -2.12 25.66 3.84
CA ARG A 105 -0.91 26.33 4.35
C ARG A 105 0.22 26.38 3.31
N TYR A 106 0.24 25.44 2.37
CA TYR A 106 1.27 25.32 1.33
C TYR A 106 0.75 25.64 -0.07
N ALA A 107 -0.31 26.46 -0.16
CA ALA A 107 -0.94 26.83 -1.44
C ALA A 107 0.04 27.50 -2.43
N SER A 108 1.03 28.23 -1.93
CA SER A 108 2.06 28.87 -2.77
C SER A 108 2.95 27.87 -3.53
N ASP A 109 3.04 26.62 -3.07
CA ASP A 109 3.81 25.55 -3.73
C ASP A 109 2.97 24.78 -4.77
N ARG A 110 1.68 25.10 -4.95
CA ARG A 110 0.75 24.40 -5.84
C ARG A 110 1.06 24.70 -7.31
N ASN A 111 1.86 23.82 -7.91
CA ASN A 111 2.17 23.85 -9.33
C ASN A 111 2.09 22.42 -9.89
N VAL A 112 1.08 22.17 -10.72
CA VAL A 112 0.79 20.82 -11.27
C VAL A 112 1.97 20.27 -12.05
N ALA A 113 2.53 21.06 -12.99
CA ALA A 113 3.62 20.63 -13.85
C ALA A 113 4.88 20.29 -13.03
N LYS A 114 5.23 21.15 -12.07
CA LYS A 114 6.38 20.95 -11.17
C LYS A 114 6.28 19.61 -10.42
N HIS A 115 5.13 19.33 -9.81
CA HIS A 115 4.96 18.11 -9.00
C HIS A 115 4.87 16.86 -9.88
N TYR A 116 4.21 16.96 -11.04
CA TYR A 116 4.12 15.86 -12.00
C TYR A 116 5.51 15.47 -12.52
N GLU A 117 6.30 16.42 -13.01
CA GLU A 117 7.65 16.17 -13.48
C GLU A 117 8.60 15.69 -12.37
N SER A 118 8.42 16.20 -11.15
CA SER A 118 9.19 15.74 -10.00
C SER A 118 8.88 14.28 -9.67
N MET A 119 7.61 13.87 -9.70
CA MET A 119 7.22 12.48 -9.47
C MET A 119 7.82 11.56 -10.54
N LEU A 120 7.71 11.91 -11.84
CA LEU A 120 8.29 11.12 -12.93
C LEU A 120 9.81 10.99 -12.80
N ARG A 121 10.49 12.06 -12.42
CA ARG A 121 11.95 12.05 -12.20
C ARG A 121 12.35 11.10 -11.07
N TRP A 122 11.60 11.12 -9.96
CA TRP A 122 11.87 10.22 -8.83
C TRP A 122 11.51 8.77 -9.15
N LEU A 123 10.43 8.52 -9.88
CA LEU A 123 10.11 7.17 -10.38
C LEU A 123 11.25 6.56 -11.20
N ARG A 124 11.85 7.35 -12.12
CA ARG A 124 13.00 6.90 -12.93
C ARG A 124 14.26 6.62 -12.08
N ARG A 125 14.35 7.18 -10.88
CA ARG A 125 15.46 7.00 -9.94
C ARG A 125 15.20 5.91 -8.87
N GLY A 126 14.01 5.30 -8.88
CA GLY A 126 13.63 4.28 -7.89
C GLY A 126 13.01 4.83 -6.60
N GLY A 127 12.64 6.12 -6.56
CA GLY A 127 12.04 6.81 -5.42
C GLY A 127 12.96 7.84 -4.78
N LYS A 128 12.38 8.76 -4.04
CA LYS A 128 13.11 9.75 -3.22
C LYS A 128 13.62 9.13 -1.93
N LEU A 129 12.83 8.23 -1.36
CA LEU A 129 13.17 7.40 -0.20
C LEU A 129 13.18 5.93 -0.64
N PRO A 130 13.82 5.04 0.12
CA PRO A 130 13.68 3.60 -0.12
C PRO A 130 12.21 3.20 -0.11
N VAL A 131 11.78 2.49 -1.14
CA VAL A 131 10.39 2.04 -1.28
C VAL A 131 10.25 0.66 -0.67
N HIS A 132 9.21 0.47 0.15
CA HIS A 132 8.96 -0.78 0.85
C HIS A 132 7.52 -1.25 0.63
N LEU A 133 7.33 -2.56 0.51
CA LEU A 133 6.02 -3.20 0.38
C LEU A 133 5.50 -3.66 1.74
N GLY A 134 5.02 -2.67 2.52
CA GLY A 134 4.44 -2.85 3.85
C GLY A 134 5.44 -2.65 4.99
N ILE A 135 6.42 -3.51 5.14
CA ILE A 135 7.46 -3.39 6.18
C ILE A 135 8.84 -3.10 5.57
N THR A 136 9.74 -2.55 6.37
CA THR A 136 11.07 -2.08 5.93
C THR A 136 11.98 -3.17 5.36
N GLU A 137 11.71 -4.44 5.66
CA GLU A 137 12.46 -5.59 5.13
C GLU A 137 12.06 -5.94 3.69
N CYS A 138 10.90 -5.49 3.23
CA CYS A 138 10.36 -5.78 1.90
C CYS A 138 10.70 -4.65 0.93
N PHE A 139 11.93 -4.62 0.44
CA PHE A 139 12.35 -3.63 -0.55
C PHE A 139 11.61 -3.79 -1.87
N ALA A 140 11.33 -2.66 -2.52
CA ALA A 140 10.65 -2.62 -3.80
C ALA A 140 11.40 -1.78 -4.83
N TYR A 141 11.22 -2.16 -6.09
CA TYR A 141 11.69 -1.43 -7.25
C TYR A 141 10.49 -0.80 -7.95
N VAL A 142 10.60 0.47 -8.32
CA VAL A 142 9.54 1.20 -9.00
C VAL A 142 10.03 1.75 -10.33
N ARG A 143 9.13 1.80 -11.31
CA ARG A 143 9.38 2.41 -12.63
C ARG A 143 8.10 2.99 -13.20
N PRO A 144 8.17 4.05 -14.04
CA PRO A 144 7.01 4.50 -14.79
C PRO A 144 6.50 3.41 -15.73
N CYS A 145 5.18 3.29 -15.90
CA CYS A 145 4.56 2.40 -16.88
C CYS A 145 3.26 3.00 -17.41
N LEU A 146 2.68 2.36 -18.43
CA LEU A 146 1.29 2.58 -18.81
C LEU A 146 0.42 1.55 -18.10
N PHE A 147 -0.73 2.00 -17.58
CA PHE A 147 -1.66 1.09 -16.91
C PHE A 147 -2.31 0.16 -17.93
N GLY A 148 -2.26 -1.15 -17.66
CA GLY A 148 -2.77 -2.19 -18.55
C GLY A 148 -1.73 -2.73 -19.53
N ASP A 149 -0.52 -2.17 -19.56
CA ASP A 149 0.56 -2.67 -20.43
C ASP A 149 1.10 -4.02 -19.95
N GLY A 150 1.39 -4.91 -20.90
CA GLY A 150 1.86 -6.27 -20.63
C GLY A 150 0.75 -7.22 -20.16
N GLU A 151 1.12 -8.52 -20.03
CA GLU A 151 0.22 -9.57 -19.56
C GLU A 151 0.23 -9.69 -18.04
N GLY A 152 -0.94 -9.89 -17.45
CA GLY A 152 -1.12 -10.16 -16.02
C GLY A 152 -1.69 -11.56 -15.79
N TYR A 153 -1.28 -12.20 -14.70
CA TYR A 153 -1.74 -13.55 -14.36
C TYR A 153 -3.27 -13.63 -14.17
N TYR A 154 -3.89 -12.52 -13.74
CA TYR A 154 -5.32 -12.46 -13.42
C TYR A 154 -6.17 -11.72 -14.44
N ASP A 155 -5.69 -11.45 -15.65
CA ASP A 155 -6.41 -10.63 -16.64
C ASP A 155 -7.77 -11.20 -17.09
N ALA A 156 -8.00 -12.50 -16.85
CA ALA A 156 -9.28 -13.16 -17.11
C ALA A 156 -9.97 -13.68 -15.83
N VAL A 157 -9.57 -13.20 -14.65
CA VAL A 157 -10.02 -13.73 -13.36
C VAL A 157 -10.66 -12.64 -12.52
N ASP A 158 -11.83 -12.94 -11.98
CA ASP A 158 -12.50 -12.15 -10.95
C ASP A 158 -12.32 -12.82 -9.59
N MET A 159 -12.05 -12.03 -8.54
CA MET A 159 -11.84 -12.54 -7.19
C MET A 159 -12.35 -11.57 -6.13
N ASP A 160 -13.00 -12.07 -5.10
CA ASP A 160 -13.41 -11.28 -3.94
C ASP A 160 -12.49 -11.57 -2.75
N PHE A 161 -11.82 -10.54 -2.24
CA PHE A 161 -10.94 -10.62 -1.07
C PHE A 161 -11.67 -10.30 0.25
N GLY A 162 -12.97 -10.03 0.17
CA GLY A 162 -13.77 -9.63 1.32
C GLY A 162 -13.48 -8.20 1.79
N VAL A 163 -13.84 -7.93 3.03
CA VAL A 163 -13.67 -6.61 3.64
C VAL A 163 -12.27 -6.48 4.23
N MET A 164 -11.54 -5.48 3.78
CA MET A 164 -10.18 -5.19 4.24
C MET A 164 -10.08 -3.77 4.81
N VAL A 165 -9.00 -3.50 5.56
CA VAL A 165 -8.69 -2.13 5.97
C VAL A 165 -8.36 -1.30 4.73
N HIS A 166 -9.14 -0.24 4.52
CA HIS A 166 -8.90 0.72 3.45
C HIS A 166 -7.88 1.78 3.90
N SER A 167 -8.18 2.47 4.99
CA SER A 167 -7.34 3.53 5.54
C SER A 167 -7.53 3.67 7.05
N ARG A 168 -6.55 4.29 7.70
CA ARG A 168 -6.60 4.62 9.12
C ARG A 168 -6.24 6.08 9.33
N ASP A 169 -7.09 6.77 10.05
CA ASP A 169 -6.84 8.12 10.54
C ASP A 169 -6.37 8.00 12.00
N PHE A 170 -5.08 8.20 12.19
CA PHE A 170 -4.46 8.04 13.52
C PHE A 170 -4.83 9.18 14.48
N GLU A 171 -5.09 10.38 13.96
CA GLU A 171 -5.45 11.54 14.79
C GLU A 171 -6.85 11.39 15.35
N LYS A 172 -7.78 10.87 14.55
CA LYS A 172 -9.18 10.66 14.93
C LYS A 172 -9.48 9.26 15.46
N GLY A 173 -8.50 8.35 15.45
CA GLY A 173 -8.71 6.96 15.83
C GLY A 173 -9.70 6.21 14.94
N VAL A 174 -9.89 6.66 13.69
CA VAL A 174 -10.88 6.12 12.75
C VAL A 174 -10.23 5.10 11.84
N ILE A 175 -10.87 3.93 11.74
CA ILE A 175 -10.52 2.89 10.77
C ILE A 175 -11.63 2.85 9.71
N ARG A 176 -11.25 2.91 8.44
CA ARG A 176 -12.15 2.72 7.31
C ARG A 176 -11.92 1.35 6.71
N LEU A 177 -13.01 0.64 6.49
CA LEU A 177 -13.05 -0.69 5.90
C LEU A 177 -13.77 -0.61 4.56
N ALA A 178 -13.33 -1.40 3.58
CA ALA A 178 -13.98 -1.49 2.28
C ALA A 178 -13.93 -2.91 1.71
N PRO A 179 -14.90 -3.31 0.88
CA PRO A 179 -14.79 -4.54 0.11
C PRO A 179 -13.72 -4.39 -0.97
N TYR A 180 -12.84 -5.38 -1.09
CA TYR A 180 -11.82 -5.46 -2.12
C TYR A 180 -12.19 -6.54 -3.12
N ARG A 181 -12.57 -6.12 -4.32
CA ARG A 181 -12.94 -6.99 -5.42
C ARG A 181 -12.02 -6.74 -6.61
N MET A 182 -11.45 -7.80 -7.11
CA MET A 182 -10.64 -7.80 -8.31
C MET A 182 -11.52 -8.21 -9.49
N HIS A 183 -11.55 -7.40 -10.53
CA HIS A 183 -12.17 -7.70 -11.80
C HIS A 183 -11.12 -7.68 -12.90
N GLN A 184 -10.94 -8.81 -13.57
CA GLN A 184 -9.92 -8.96 -14.62
C GLN A 184 -8.53 -8.45 -14.20
N GLY A 185 -8.09 -8.88 -13.01
CA GLY A 185 -6.79 -8.50 -12.45
C GLY A 185 -6.73 -7.11 -11.84
N VAL A 186 -7.78 -6.29 -11.93
CA VAL A 186 -7.81 -4.89 -11.45
C VAL A 186 -8.69 -4.75 -10.22
N ILE A 187 -8.19 -4.05 -9.21
CA ILE A 187 -8.94 -3.59 -8.04
C ILE A 187 -9.03 -2.07 -8.11
N CYS A 188 -10.25 -1.54 -8.11
CA CYS A 188 -10.51 -0.11 -7.93
C CYS A 188 -10.67 0.19 -6.44
N PHE A 189 -9.97 1.21 -5.95
CA PHE A 189 -10.13 1.65 -4.57
C PHE A 189 -11.36 2.55 -4.46
N PRO A 190 -12.30 2.24 -3.54
CA PRO A 190 -13.45 3.10 -3.30
C PRO A 190 -13.04 4.43 -2.69
N ASP A 191 -13.87 5.44 -2.82
CA ASP A 191 -13.67 6.70 -2.12
C ASP A 191 -13.90 6.55 -0.62
N GLN A 192 -13.30 7.45 0.19
CA GLN A 192 -13.41 7.36 1.65
C GLN A 192 -14.84 7.45 2.17
N GLU A 193 -15.72 8.11 1.41
CA GLU A 193 -17.15 8.27 1.72
C GLU A 193 -17.94 6.97 1.54
N GLU A 194 -17.47 6.08 0.68
CA GLU A 194 -18.07 4.76 0.41
C GLU A 194 -17.61 3.69 1.42
N CYS A 195 -16.63 4.02 2.27
CA CYS A 195 -16.07 3.11 3.24
C CYS A 195 -16.93 2.97 4.50
N ILE A 196 -16.98 1.77 5.06
CA ILE A 196 -17.54 1.51 6.38
C ILE A 196 -16.60 2.10 7.42
N THR A 197 -17.08 3.07 8.20
CA THR A 197 -16.28 3.75 9.21
C THR A 197 -16.48 3.11 10.58
N ARG A 198 -15.39 2.77 11.27
CA ARG A 198 -15.39 2.36 12.67
C ARG A 198 -14.50 3.29 13.47
N THR A 199 -15.04 3.87 14.53
CA THR A 199 -14.26 4.58 15.55
C THR A 199 -13.73 3.54 16.53
N GLY A 200 -12.40 3.33 16.54
CA GLY A 200 -11.76 2.60 17.62
C GLY A 200 -11.81 3.47 18.88
N ARG A 201 -12.32 2.95 20.00
CA ARG A 201 -12.00 3.56 21.30
C ARG A 201 -10.49 3.53 21.41
N ALA A 202 -9.88 4.69 21.61
CA ALA A 202 -8.52 4.75 22.12
C ALA A 202 -8.55 3.96 23.44
N GLY A 203 -7.93 2.77 23.44
CA GLY A 203 -7.76 2.00 24.65
C GLY A 203 -6.92 2.83 25.60
N GLY A 204 -7.58 3.48 26.53
CA GLY A 204 -6.99 3.87 27.79
C GLY A 204 -6.97 2.63 28.69
N ASP A 205 -5.87 2.43 29.25
CA ASP A 205 -5.37 1.74 30.42
C ASP A 205 -4.29 0.73 30.12
#